data_d9a0aa3b132830dc858294eed173372f
#
_entry.id   d9a0aa3b132830dc858294eed173372f
#
_cell.length_a   1.000
_cell.length_b   1.000
_cell.length_c   1.000
_cell.angle_alpha   90.00
_cell.angle_beta   90.00
_cell.angle_gamma   90.00
#
_symmetry.space_group_name_H-M   'P 1'
#
loop_
_entity.id
_entity.type
_entity.pdbx_description
1 polymer ?
#
loop_
_entity_poly.entity_id
_entity_poly.type
_entity_poly.pdbx_seq_one_letter_code
_entity_poly.pdbx_strand_id
1 'polypeptide(L)'
;VGRPPRERGMGTLLRHVLDVTEADVSAFFEDIGLGDYRPRFTPFVRAIVAHGPLPIRDLAAEVGVTHSAASQTIAQMARQDLVSLRPGADARQRIVSLTEKTRRLMPTLEAEWAATSAAAAQLEAELPYPLREVLVAAVEALERKSLRERIAETDAALKLKRRLGQD
;
A
#
# COMPACT_ATOMS: atom_id res chain seq x y z
N VAL A 1 -12.91 -15.57 12.08
CA VAL A 1 -13.27 -14.26 11.48
C VAL A 1 -14.77 -14.29 11.23
N GLY A 2 -15.55 -13.39 11.88
CA GLY A 2 -17.00 -13.31 11.73
C GLY A 2 -17.36 -12.86 10.31
N ARG A 3 -18.41 -13.48 9.74
CA ARG A 3 -18.92 -13.12 8.40
C ARG A 3 -19.23 -11.61 8.36
N PRO A 4 -18.66 -10.83 7.43
CA PRO A 4 -18.95 -9.40 7.36
C PRO A 4 -20.43 -9.21 7.05
N PRO A 5 -21.14 -8.32 7.77
CA PRO A 5 -22.54 -8.00 7.43
C PRO A 5 -22.58 -7.45 6.00
N ARG A 6 -23.46 -7.97 5.16
CA ARG A 6 -23.67 -7.53 3.76
C ARG A 6 -24.07 -6.05 3.63
N GLU A 7 -24.43 -5.43 4.75
CA GLU A 7 -24.85 -4.03 4.83
C GLU A 7 -23.72 -3.03 5.09
N ARG A 8 -22.47 -3.48 5.22
CA ARG A 8 -21.34 -2.57 5.44
C ARG A 8 -21.01 -1.81 4.17
N GLY A 9 -20.78 -0.51 4.29
CA GLY A 9 -20.37 0.33 3.17
C GLY A 9 -19.03 -0.13 2.56
N MET A 10 -18.84 0.17 1.27
CA MET A 10 -17.65 -0.19 0.48
C MET A 10 -16.33 0.11 1.22
N GLY A 11 -16.18 1.30 1.81
CA GLY A 11 -14.95 1.68 2.50
C GLY A 11 -14.65 0.80 3.73
N THR A 12 -15.69 0.34 4.45
CA THR A 12 -15.54 -0.57 5.59
C THR A 12 -15.10 -1.97 5.13
N LEU A 13 -15.64 -2.45 4.01
CA LEU A 13 -15.25 -3.76 3.45
C LEU A 13 -13.83 -3.74 2.92
N LEU A 14 -13.42 -2.69 2.19
CA LEU A 14 -12.05 -2.52 1.72
C LEU A 14 -11.05 -2.52 2.87
N ARG A 15 -11.33 -1.75 3.93
CA ARG A 15 -10.47 -1.71 5.11
C ARG A 15 -10.39 -3.08 5.79
N HIS A 16 -11.52 -3.76 5.94
CA HIS A 16 -11.54 -5.08 6.56
C HIS A 16 -10.71 -6.12 5.78
N VAL A 17 -10.79 -6.11 4.44
CA VAL A 17 -9.96 -6.98 3.61
C VAL A 17 -8.48 -6.66 3.80
N LEU A 18 -8.10 -5.37 3.79
CA LEU A 18 -6.72 -4.96 4.04
C LEU A 18 -6.24 -5.39 5.43
N ASP A 19 -7.02 -5.13 6.47
CA ASP A 19 -6.65 -5.46 7.85
C ASP A 19 -6.42 -6.97 8.03
N VAL A 20 -7.29 -7.81 7.45
CA VAL A 20 -7.17 -9.28 7.52
C VAL A 20 -5.93 -9.76 6.75
N THR A 21 -5.76 -9.32 5.50
CA THR A 21 -4.64 -9.75 4.68
C THR A 21 -3.29 -9.28 5.23
N GLU A 22 -3.21 -8.05 5.76
CA GLU A 22 -1.99 -7.54 6.41
C GLU A 22 -1.65 -8.30 7.69
N ALA A 23 -2.66 -8.70 8.48
CA ALA A 23 -2.46 -9.50 9.69
C ALA A 23 -1.91 -10.89 9.34
N ASP A 24 -2.50 -11.56 8.34
CA ASP A 24 -2.08 -12.89 7.92
C ASP A 24 -0.67 -12.88 7.32
N VAL A 25 -0.33 -11.90 6.48
CA VAL A 25 1.02 -11.73 5.95
C VAL A 25 2.03 -11.41 7.05
N SER A 26 1.64 -10.59 8.05
CA SER A 26 2.51 -10.30 9.19
C SER A 26 2.79 -11.55 10.04
N ALA A 27 1.78 -12.39 10.27
CA ALA A 27 1.96 -13.65 10.97
C ALA A 27 2.89 -14.60 10.18
N PHE A 28 2.73 -14.66 8.87
CA PHE A 28 3.64 -15.45 8.03
C PHE A 28 5.10 -14.93 8.08
N PHE A 29 5.31 -13.62 8.15
CA PHE A 29 6.66 -13.07 8.36
C PHE A 29 7.25 -13.51 9.70
N GLU A 30 6.45 -13.60 10.77
CA GLU A 30 6.90 -14.13 12.06
C GLU A 30 7.30 -15.60 11.94
N ASP A 31 6.51 -16.44 11.27
CA ASP A 31 6.78 -17.87 11.05
C ASP A 31 8.11 -18.11 10.31
N ILE A 32 8.49 -17.25 9.39
CA ILE A 32 9.76 -17.35 8.64
C ILE A 32 10.92 -16.56 9.24
N GLY A 33 10.77 -16.07 10.48
CA GLY A 33 11.83 -15.35 11.21
C GLY A 33 12.04 -13.91 10.77
N LEU A 34 11.09 -13.29 10.09
CA LEU A 34 11.11 -11.90 9.64
C LEU A 34 10.11 -11.02 10.43
N GLY A 35 9.84 -11.32 11.70
CA GLY A 35 8.84 -10.63 12.51
C GLY A 35 9.01 -9.11 12.64
N ASP A 36 10.22 -8.59 12.45
CA ASP A 36 10.48 -7.14 12.38
C ASP A 36 10.14 -6.52 11.02
N TYR A 37 10.04 -7.31 9.97
CA TYR A 37 9.69 -6.84 8.64
C TYR A 37 8.17 -6.65 8.54
N ARG A 38 7.74 -5.52 7.99
CA ARG A 38 6.30 -5.20 7.84
C ARG A 38 5.87 -5.29 6.38
N PRO A 39 4.67 -5.80 6.08
CA PRO A 39 4.15 -5.92 4.70
C PRO A 39 4.26 -4.60 3.91
N ARG A 40 4.00 -3.46 4.54
CA ARG A 40 4.11 -2.12 3.94
C ARG A 40 5.51 -1.72 3.50
N PHE A 41 6.57 -2.44 3.91
CA PHE A 41 7.95 -2.18 3.45
C PHE A 41 8.21 -2.79 2.08
N THR A 42 7.51 -3.87 1.74
CA THR A 42 7.67 -4.62 0.48
C THR A 42 7.61 -3.74 -0.76
N PRO A 43 6.63 -2.83 -0.96
CA PRO A 43 6.60 -1.99 -2.15
C PRO A 43 7.84 -1.10 -2.29
N PHE A 44 8.37 -0.58 -1.18
CA PHE A 44 9.59 0.26 -1.19
C PHE A 44 10.83 -0.56 -1.52
N VAL A 45 10.98 -1.75 -0.93
CA VAL A 45 12.10 -2.64 -1.24
C VAL A 45 12.06 -3.04 -2.71
N ARG A 46 10.89 -3.42 -3.25
CA ARG A 46 10.72 -3.78 -4.66
C ARG A 46 11.05 -2.61 -5.58
N ALA A 47 10.62 -1.40 -5.27
CA ALA A 47 10.94 -0.21 -6.05
C ALA A 47 12.45 0.05 -6.09
N ILE A 48 13.16 -0.08 -4.95
CA ILE A 48 14.62 0.11 -4.89
C ILE A 48 15.35 -1.03 -5.62
N VAL A 49 14.83 -2.25 -5.60
CA VAL A 49 15.41 -3.38 -6.36
C VAL A 49 15.28 -3.13 -7.87
N ALA A 50 14.11 -2.65 -8.31
CA ALA A 50 13.82 -2.43 -9.73
C ALA A 50 14.59 -1.24 -10.33
N HIS A 51 14.72 -0.15 -9.58
CA HIS A 51 15.22 1.13 -10.11
C HIS A 51 16.56 1.57 -9.50
N GLY A 52 17.08 0.83 -8.53
CA GLY A 52 18.25 1.26 -7.75
C GLY A 52 17.88 2.30 -6.68
N PRO A 53 18.92 2.98 -6.11
CA PRO A 53 18.69 4.02 -5.10
C PRO A 53 17.87 5.19 -5.64
N LEU A 54 16.81 5.59 -4.93
CA LEU A 54 15.87 6.64 -5.34
C LEU A 54 15.68 7.69 -4.25
N PRO A 55 15.37 8.95 -4.62
CA PRO A 55 14.87 9.96 -3.70
C PRO A 55 13.53 9.53 -3.06
N ILE A 56 13.27 9.97 -1.82
CA ILE A 56 12.00 9.68 -1.13
C ILE A 56 10.78 10.10 -1.96
N ARG A 57 10.87 11.23 -2.69
CA ARG A 57 9.79 11.72 -3.55
C ARG A 57 9.46 10.73 -4.66
N ASP A 58 10.49 10.19 -5.30
CA ASP A 58 10.33 9.29 -6.44
C ASP A 58 9.83 7.92 -5.97
N LEU A 59 10.30 7.46 -4.79
CA LEU A 59 9.75 6.27 -4.12
C LEU A 59 8.27 6.44 -3.76
N ALA A 60 7.86 7.62 -3.28
CA ALA A 60 6.47 7.90 -2.96
C ALA A 60 5.58 7.81 -4.21
N ALA A 61 6.05 8.36 -5.34
CA ALA A 61 5.35 8.28 -6.62
C ALA A 61 5.26 6.84 -7.14
N GLU A 62 6.37 6.09 -7.10
CA GLU A 62 6.44 4.71 -7.55
C GLU A 62 5.51 3.78 -6.74
N VAL A 63 5.46 3.98 -5.42
CA VAL A 63 4.61 3.18 -4.52
C VAL A 63 3.15 3.67 -4.51
N GLY A 64 2.86 4.86 -5.07
CA GLY A 64 1.51 5.42 -5.10
C GLY A 64 1.02 5.94 -3.75
N VAL A 65 1.94 6.46 -2.91
CA VAL A 65 1.61 7.01 -1.59
C VAL A 65 2.00 8.49 -1.47
N THR A 66 1.48 9.18 -0.45
CA THR A 66 1.89 10.56 -0.19
C THR A 66 3.35 10.62 0.26
N HIS A 67 4.04 11.74 -0.02
CA HIS A 67 5.42 11.97 0.45
C HIS A 67 5.55 11.81 1.97
N SER A 68 4.57 12.25 2.74
CA SER A 68 4.56 12.11 4.21
C SER A 68 4.50 10.64 4.63
N ALA A 69 3.62 9.83 4.02
CA ALA A 69 3.52 8.39 4.30
C ALA A 69 4.81 7.65 3.92
N ALA A 70 5.39 7.96 2.75
CA ALA A 70 6.68 7.41 2.33
C ALA A 70 7.78 7.76 3.32
N SER A 71 7.89 9.04 3.72
CA SER A 71 8.91 9.49 4.69
C SER A 71 8.81 8.76 6.03
N GLN A 72 7.58 8.57 6.55
CA GLN A 72 7.35 7.84 7.79
C GLN A 72 7.74 6.35 7.67
N THR A 73 7.37 5.70 6.57
CA THR A 73 7.72 4.30 6.31
C THR A 73 9.22 4.12 6.16
N ILE A 74 9.87 4.98 5.37
CA ILE A 74 11.34 4.95 5.17
C ILE A 74 12.08 5.22 6.48
N ALA A 75 11.59 6.14 7.34
CA ALA A 75 12.18 6.36 8.66
C ALA A 75 12.08 5.11 9.56
N GLN A 76 11.00 4.34 9.46
CA GLN A 76 10.88 3.06 10.19
C GLN A 76 11.85 2.01 9.62
N MET A 77 11.91 1.87 8.29
CA MET A 77 12.86 0.97 7.63
C MET A 77 14.31 1.29 8.00
N ALA A 78 14.65 2.58 8.10
CA ALA A 78 15.99 3.02 8.51
C ALA A 78 16.29 2.67 9.98
N ARG A 79 15.30 2.80 10.90
CA ARG A 79 15.48 2.38 12.31
C ARG A 79 15.71 0.86 12.46
N GLN A 80 15.23 0.07 11.51
CA GLN A 80 15.43 -1.38 11.48
C GLN A 80 16.65 -1.80 10.64
N ASP A 81 17.45 -0.82 10.21
CA ASP A 81 18.61 -1.05 9.33
C ASP A 81 18.27 -1.77 8.03
N LEU A 82 17.07 -1.52 7.48
CA LEU A 82 16.67 -2.06 6.18
C LEU A 82 17.11 -1.16 5.02
N VAL A 83 17.11 0.15 5.24
CA VAL A 83 17.55 1.15 4.26
C VAL A 83 18.51 2.14 4.89
N SER A 84 19.37 2.69 4.06
CA SER A 84 20.25 3.82 4.41
C SER A 84 19.83 5.06 3.63
N LEU A 85 19.99 6.24 4.26
CA LEU A 85 19.71 7.54 3.64
C LEU A 85 21.00 8.31 3.46
N ARG A 86 21.22 8.83 2.24
CA ARG A 86 22.35 9.70 1.92
C ARG A 86 21.84 11.02 1.34
N PRO A 87 22.55 12.14 1.53
CA PRO A 87 22.25 13.36 0.79
C PRO A 87 22.29 13.10 -0.72
N GLY A 88 21.34 13.67 -1.45
CA GLY A 88 21.37 13.68 -2.92
C GLY A 88 22.24 14.82 -3.46
N ALA A 89 22.18 15.05 -4.77
CA ALA A 89 22.83 16.17 -5.43
C ALA A 89 22.30 17.53 -4.93
N ASP A 90 21.01 17.59 -4.59
CA ASP A 90 20.40 18.66 -3.81
C ASP A 90 20.40 18.26 -2.33
N ALA A 91 20.93 19.12 -1.45
CA ALA A 91 21.01 18.89 0.01
C ALA A 91 19.62 18.63 0.65
N ARG A 92 18.53 19.03 -0.01
CA ARG A 92 17.15 18.76 0.41
C ARG A 92 16.68 17.36 0.05
N GLN A 93 17.37 16.68 -0.86
CA GLN A 93 17.01 15.33 -1.29
C GLN A 93 17.71 14.29 -0.38
N ARG A 94 16.98 13.26 -0.05
CA ARG A 94 17.46 12.07 0.64
C ARG A 94 17.31 10.87 -0.29
N ILE A 95 18.46 10.32 -0.70
CA ILE A 95 18.51 9.10 -1.52
C ILE A 95 18.45 7.90 -0.58
N VAL A 96 17.52 7.00 -0.89
CA VAL A 96 17.27 5.77 -0.13
C VAL A 96 17.91 4.60 -0.87
N SER A 97 18.67 3.79 -0.16
CA SER A 97 19.33 2.58 -0.67
C SER A 97 19.09 1.42 0.27
N LEU A 98 19.05 0.20 -0.24
CA LEU A 98 19.03 -0.99 0.61
C LEU A 98 20.37 -1.13 1.35
N THR A 99 20.29 -1.54 2.63
CA THR A 99 21.48 -1.90 3.39
C THR A 99 21.99 -3.29 2.99
N GLU A 100 23.18 -3.63 3.45
CA GLU A 100 23.73 -4.98 3.28
C GLU A 100 22.89 -6.03 4.00
N LYS A 101 22.30 -5.68 5.15
CA LYS A 101 21.33 -6.52 5.85
C LYS A 101 20.17 -6.91 4.93
N THR A 102 19.55 -5.93 4.28
CA THR A 102 18.41 -6.20 3.38
C THR A 102 18.83 -6.97 2.13
N ARG A 103 20.01 -6.69 1.57
CA ARG A 103 20.51 -7.47 0.42
C ARG A 103 20.66 -8.95 0.76
N ARG A 104 21.14 -9.27 1.96
CA ARG A 104 21.22 -10.67 2.44
C ARG A 104 19.87 -11.32 2.66
N LEU A 105 18.84 -10.53 2.99
CA LEU A 105 17.47 -11.02 3.15
C LEU A 105 16.74 -11.22 1.81
N MET A 106 17.26 -10.68 0.70
CA MET A 106 16.56 -10.70 -0.60
C MET A 106 16.09 -12.08 -1.04
N PRO A 107 16.88 -13.17 -0.94
CA PRO A 107 16.40 -14.48 -1.34
C PRO A 107 15.15 -14.93 -0.55
N THR A 108 15.10 -14.61 0.74
CA THR A 108 13.94 -14.93 1.61
C THR A 108 12.73 -14.05 1.24
N LEU A 109 12.96 -12.74 1.00
CA LEU A 109 11.91 -11.82 0.60
C LEU A 109 11.32 -12.18 -0.77
N GLU A 110 12.15 -12.56 -1.73
CA GLU A 110 11.70 -12.99 -3.06
C GLU A 110 10.86 -14.27 -2.99
N ALA A 111 11.27 -15.24 -2.17
CA ALA A 111 10.50 -16.45 -1.95
C ALA A 111 9.16 -16.15 -1.26
N GLU A 112 9.13 -15.24 -0.28
CA GLU A 112 7.91 -14.78 0.37
C GLU A 112 6.99 -14.07 -0.64
N TRP A 113 7.51 -13.16 -1.46
CA TRP A 113 6.71 -12.49 -2.50
C TRP A 113 6.08 -13.47 -3.48
N ALA A 114 6.79 -14.53 -3.85
CA ALA A 114 6.25 -15.58 -4.71
C ALA A 114 5.13 -16.35 -3.99
N ALA A 115 5.31 -16.70 -2.71
CA ALA A 115 4.31 -17.40 -1.91
C ALA A 115 3.05 -16.54 -1.70
N THR A 116 3.20 -15.28 -1.33
CA THR A 116 2.09 -14.33 -1.16
C THR A 116 1.35 -14.09 -2.48
N SER A 117 2.07 -13.99 -3.60
CA SER A 117 1.45 -13.84 -4.93
C SER A 117 0.65 -15.08 -5.33
N ALA A 118 1.15 -16.28 -5.02
CA ALA A 118 0.45 -17.54 -5.27
C ALA A 118 -0.81 -17.65 -4.39
N ALA A 119 -0.73 -17.27 -3.12
CA ALA A 119 -1.88 -17.25 -2.21
C ALA A 119 -2.96 -16.23 -2.68
N ALA A 120 -2.55 -15.06 -3.14
CA ALA A 120 -3.46 -14.07 -3.71
C ALA A 120 -4.17 -14.61 -4.96
N ALA A 121 -3.45 -15.31 -5.85
CA ALA A 121 -4.04 -15.95 -7.02
C ALA A 121 -5.05 -17.05 -6.65
N GLN A 122 -4.78 -17.84 -5.59
CA GLN A 122 -5.74 -18.82 -5.08
C GLN A 122 -6.99 -18.14 -4.55
N LEU A 123 -6.85 -17.06 -3.77
CA LEU A 123 -7.99 -16.29 -3.29
C LEU A 123 -8.81 -15.73 -4.45
N GLU A 124 -8.16 -15.16 -5.48
CA GLU A 124 -8.85 -14.65 -6.67
C GLU A 124 -9.64 -15.73 -7.42
N ALA A 125 -9.13 -16.95 -7.48
CA ALA A 125 -9.83 -18.08 -8.11
C ALA A 125 -11.13 -18.50 -7.41
N GLU A 126 -11.29 -18.16 -6.13
CA GLU A 126 -12.52 -18.39 -5.36
C GLU A 126 -13.57 -17.29 -5.55
N LEU A 127 -13.19 -16.16 -6.16
CA LEU A 127 -14.07 -15.01 -6.31
C LEU A 127 -14.83 -15.07 -7.65
N PRO A 128 -16.08 -14.54 -7.71
CA PRO A 128 -16.85 -14.50 -8.94
C PRO A 128 -16.30 -13.50 -9.97
N TYR A 129 -15.41 -12.61 -9.56
CA TYR A 129 -14.77 -11.58 -10.40
C TYR A 129 -13.32 -11.45 -10.02
N PRO A 130 -12.40 -11.17 -10.98
CA PRO A 130 -10.98 -10.96 -10.71
C PRO A 130 -10.78 -9.66 -9.89
N LEU A 131 -10.48 -9.81 -8.61
CA LEU A 131 -10.41 -8.70 -7.65
C LEU A 131 -9.39 -7.64 -8.08
N ARG A 132 -8.23 -8.07 -8.57
CA ARG A 132 -7.18 -7.16 -9.02
C ARG A 132 -7.67 -6.25 -10.16
N GLU A 133 -8.34 -6.81 -11.16
CA GLU A 133 -8.87 -6.03 -12.30
C GLU A 133 -9.94 -5.04 -11.84
N VAL A 134 -10.81 -5.46 -10.92
CA VAL A 134 -11.83 -4.57 -10.33
C VAL A 134 -11.17 -3.42 -9.57
N LEU A 135 -10.12 -3.69 -8.80
CA LEU A 135 -9.39 -2.64 -8.05
C LEU A 135 -8.67 -1.68 -9.00
N VAL A 136 -7.99 -2.18 -10.04
CA VAL A 136 -7.35 -1.33 -11.06
C VAL A 136 -8.38 -0.43 -11.72
N ALA A 137 -9.50 -0.97 -12.19
CA ALA A 137 -10.57 -0.20 -12.80
C ALA A 137 -11.17 0.85 -11.83
N ALA A 138 -11.25 0.52 -10.53
CA ALA A 138 -11.72 1.46 -9.52
C ALA A 138 -10.74 2.64 -9.33
N VAL A 139 -9.42 2.37 -9.30
CA VAL A 139 -8.38 3.42 -9.23
C VAL A 139 -8.48 4.34 -10.44
N GLU A 140 -8.47 3.80 -11.66
CA GLU A 140 -8.61 4.57 -12.90
C GLU A 140 -9.91 5.40 -12.93
N ALA A 141 -11.01 4.84 -12.43
CA ALA A 141 -12.27 5.58 -12.36
C ALA A 141 -12.21 6.74 -11.37
N LEU A 142 -11.47 6.59 -10.25
CA LEU A 142 -11.26 7.65 -9.26
C LEU A 142 -10.30 8.73 -9.75
N GLU A 143 -9.30 8.38 -10.56
CA GLU A 143 -8.40 9.33 -11.23
C GLU A 143 -9.15 10.18 -12.25
N ARG A 144 -10.06 9.57 -13.04
CA ARG A 144 -10.90 10.31 -14.00
C ARG A 144 -11.90 11.24 -13.32
N LYS A 145 -12.44 10.84 -12.18
CA LYS A 145 -13.42 11.61 -11.40
C LYS A 145 -13.37 11.20 -9.94
N SER A 146 -12.94 12.11 -9.09
CA SER A 146 -12.78 11.85 -7.66
C SER A 146 -14.11 11.49 -6.98
N LEU A 147 -14.01 10.76 -5.86
CA LEU A 147 -15.20 10.45 -5.06
C LEU A 147 -15.89 11.72 -4.53
N ARG A 148 -15.12 12.78 -4.25
CA ARG A 148 -15.65 14.09 -3.84
C ARG A 148 -16.56 14.70 -4.90
N GLU A 149 -16.12 14.68 -6.17
CA GLU A 149 -16.94 15.18 -7.29
C GLU A 149 -18.21 14.34 -7.45
N ARG A 150 -18.08 13.02 -7.39
CA ARG A 150 -19.25 12.12 -7.45
C ARG A 150 -20.25 12.40 -6.34
N ILE A 151 -19.78 12.60 -5.10
CA ILE A 151 -20.64 12.96 -3.96
C ILE A 151 -21.34 14.29 -4.21
N ALA A 152 -20.61 15.31 -4.69
CA ALA A 152 -21.16 16.65 -4.92
C ALA A 152 -22.32 16.69 -5.92
N GLU A 153 -22.37 15.74 -6.85
CA GLU A 153 -23.42 15.61 -7.87
C GLU A 153 -24.65 14.81 -7.40
N THR A 154 -24.59 14.20 -6.22
CA THR A 154 -25.75 13.45 -5.71
C THR A 154 -26.85 14.38 -5.22
N ASP A 155 -28.11 14.00 -5.42
CA ASP A 155 -29.25 14.73 -4.87
C ASP A 155 -29.20 14.88 -3.35
N ALA A 156 -28.62 13.86 -2.66
CA ALA A 156 -28.42 13.89 -1.21
C ALA A 156 -27.45 15.01 -0.77
N ALA A 157 -26.34 15.20 -1.50
CA ALA A 157 -25.39 16.26 -1.21
C ALA A 157 -25.98 17.65 -1.50
N LEU A 158 -26.73 17.80 -2.60
CA LEU A 158 -27.42 19.05 -2.94
C LEU A 158 -28.47 19.43 -1.87
N LYS A 159 -29.26 18.45 -1.39
CA LYS A 159 -30.20 18.66 -0.28
C LYS A 159 -29.48 19.04 1.02
N LEU A 160 -28.32 18.40 1.30
CA LEU A 160 -27.52 18.71 2.49
C LEU A 160 -26.97 20.16 2.44
N LYS A 161 -26.41 20.59 1.31
CA LYS A 161 -25.91 21.97 1.12
C LYS A 161 -26.99 23.01 1.35
N ARG A 162 -28.18 22.81 0.74
CA ARG A 162 -29.33 23.71 0.99
C ARG A 162 -29.72 23.81 2.47
N ARG A 163 -29.70 22.69 3.20
CA ARG A 163 -29.97 22.70 4.64
C ARG A 163 -28.93 23.46 5.47
N LEU A 164 -27.68 23.48 5.00
CA LEU A 164 -26.57 24.18 5.65
C LEU A 164 -26.40 25.64 5.19
N GLY A 165 -27.27 26.14 4.27
CA GLY A 165 -27.16 27.49 3.71
C GLY A 165 -25.89 27.72 2.87
N GLN A 166 -25.36 26.69 2.25
CA GLN A 166 -24.17 26.71 1.42
C GLN A 166 -24.58 26.48 -0.04
N ASP A 167 -25.25 27.48 -0.65
CA ASP A 167 -25.57 27.48 -2.07
C ASP A 167 -24.36 27.94 -2.93
#